data_8ea7cd079176d64d4124c3a155e4fb64
#
_entry.id   8ea7cd079176d64d4124c3a155e4fb64
#
_cell.length_a   1.000
_cell.length_b   1.000
_cell.length_c   1.000
_cell.angle_alpha   90.00
_cell.angle_beta   90.00
_cell.angle_gamma   90.00
#
_symmetry.space_group_name_H-M   'P 1'
#
loop_
_entity.id
_entity.type
_entity.pdbx_description
1 polymer ?
#
loop_
_entity_poly.entity_id
_entity_poly.type
_entity_poly.pdbx_seq_one_letter_code
_entity_poly.pdbx_strand_id
1 'polypeptide(L)'
;RTEARLKNAYYLRCRAAAPPPREPYERCRIRATFYLHNLMDQDNLAARMKWPQDYLVGKFIVDDSPAHLEWAGFPEQFIDRKDKRLVIELEPL
;
A
#
# COMPACT_ATOMS: atom_id res chain seq x y z
N ARG A 1 14.88 11.77 -4.81
CA ARG A 1 14.30 11.04 -3.77
C ARG A 1 12.85 10.65 -4.06
N THR A 2 12.07 11.64 -4.37
CA THR A 2 10.70 11.35 -4.74
C THR A 2 10.59 10.54 -6.01
N GLU A 3 11.55 10.66 -6.90
CA GLU A 3 11.46 9.91 -8.14
C GLU A 3 11.59 8.41 -7.91
N ALA A 4 12.22 8.00 -6.81
CA ALA A 4 12.31 6.60 -6.48
C ALA A 4 11.06 6.09 -5.78
N ARG A 5 10.10 6.96 -5.55
CA ARG A 5 8.90 6.64 -4.79
C ARG A 5 7.70 6.55 -5.70
N LEU A 6 6.94 5.50 -5.54
CA LEU A 6 5.71 5.30 -6.28
C LEU A 6 4.54 5.38 -5.33
N LYS A 7 3.58 6.26 -5.62
CA LYS A 7 2.38 6.38 -4.81
C LYS A 7 1.20 5.78 -5.55
N ASN A 8 0.53 4.87 -4.89
CA ASN A 8 -0.68 4.28 -5.40
C ASN A 8 -1.81 4.56 -4.44
N ALA A 9 -2.88 5.11 -4.94
CA ALA A 9 -4.07 5.36 -4.14
C ALA A 9 -5.06 4.23 -4.41
N TYR A 10 -5.42 3.50 -3.37
CA TYR A 10 -6.39 2.43 -3.46
C TYR A 10 -7.64 2.88 -2.72
N TYR A 11 -8.76 2.82 -3.39
CA TYR A 11 -10.02 3.06 -2.71
C TYR A 11 -10.49 1.77 -2.10
N LEU A 12 -11.30 1.87 -1.05
CA LEU A 12 -11.81 0.67 -0.40
C LEU A 12 -12.60 -0.22 -1.36
N ARG A 13 -12.94 0.31 -2.52
CA ARG A 13 -13.62 -0.45 -3.56
C ARG A 13 -12.68 -1.01 -4.59
N CYS A 14 -11.44 -1.18 -4.21
CA CYS A 14 -10.52 -1.95 -5.01
C CYS A 14 -10.12 -1.26 -6.31
N ARG A 15 -9.70 -0.02 -6.21
CA ARG A 15 -9.26 0.70 -7.38
C ARG A 15 -7.89 1.28 -7.16
N ALA A 16 -6.97 0.98 -8.06
CA ALA A 16 -5.64 1.55 -8.04
C ALA A 16 -5.62 2.84 -8.83
N ALA A 17 -4.92 3.85 -8.31
CA ALA A 17 -4.87 5.15 -8.95
C ALA A 17 -3.63 5.35 -9.82
N ALA A 18 -2.59 4.53 -9.64
CA ALA A 18 -1.34 4.69 -10.38
C ALA A 18 -1.06 3.48 -11.24
N PRO A 19 -0.43 3.66 -12.40
CA PRO A 19 -0.08 2.52 -13.24
C PRO A 19 1.11 1.78 -12.64
N PRO A 20 1.23 0.49 -12.90
CA PRO A 20 2.36 -0.28 -12.44
C PRO A 20 3.63 0.09 -13.21
N PRO A 21 4.81 -0.17 -12.64
CA PRO A 21 6.05 0.00 -13.36
C PRO A 21 6.16 -1.02 -14.48
N ARG A 22 7.11 -0.79 -15.38
CA ARG A 22 7.31 -1.70 -16.47
C ARG A 22 7.64 -3.11 -15.99
N GLU A 23 8.46 -3.20 -14.98
CA GLU A 23 8.79 -4.47 -14.35
C GLU A 23 8.60 -4.35 -12.85
N PRO A 24 8.14 -5.40 -12.19
CA PRO A 24 7.98 -5.35 -10.74
C PRO A 24 9.31 -5.08 -10.05
N TYR A 25 9.25 -4.36 -8.93
CA TYR A 25 10.45 -4.08 -8.14
C TYR A 25 10.93 -5.33 -7.46
N GLU A 26 12.23 -5.56 -7.49
CA GLU A 26 12.84 -6.69 -6.80
C GLU A 26 12.73 -6.54 -5.29
N ARG A 27 12.97 -5.33 -4.81
CA ARG A 27 12.87 -5.01 -3.39
C ARG A 27 12.30 -3.63 -3.24
N CYS A 28 11.42 -3.48 -2.30
CA CYS A 28 10.90 -2.15 -1.99
C CYS A 28 10.43 -2.07 -0.55
N ARG A 29 10.28 -0.83 -0.09
CA ARG A 29 9.72 -0.53 1.21
C ARG A 29 8.32 -0.03 1.01
N ILE A 30 7.40 -0.49 1.85
CA ILE A 30 5.99 -0.14 1.71
C ILE A 30 5.52 0.65 2.93
N ARG A 31 4.71 1.66 2.67
CA ARG A 31 4.02 2.42 3.70
C ARG A 31 2.56 2.51 3.30
N ALA A 32 1.66 2.23 4.22
CA ALA A 32 0.23 2.27 3.95
C ALA A 32 -0.44 3.24 4.90
N THR A 33 -1.38 4.03 4.37
CA THR A 33 -2.16 4.98 5.15
C THR A 33 -3.62 4.82 4.78
N PHE A 34 -4.45 4.54 5.78
CA PHE A 34 -5.89 4.42 5.59
C PHE A 34 -6.57 5.71 5.97
N TYR A 35 -7.48 6.19 5.11
CA TYR A 35 -8.35 7.32 5.41
C TYR A 35 -9.76 6.77 5.50
N LEU A 36 -10.34 6.83 6.70
CA LEU A 36 -11.55 6.08 7.02
C LEU A 36 -12.61 6.98 7.63
N HIS A 37 -13.85 6.48 7.63
CA HIS A 37 -14.94 7.15 8.34
C HIS A 37 -14.75 7.06 9.84
N ASN A 38 -14.33 5.89 10.31
CA ASN A 38 -14.09 5.65 11.73
C ASN A 38 -12.80 4.86 11.87
N LEU A 39 -12.08 5.10 12.95
CA LEU A 39 -10.86 4.34 13.22
C LEU A 39 -11.22 2.91 13.58
N MET A 40 -10.31 1.99 13.31
CA MET A 40 -10.51 0.58 13.60
C MET A 40 -9.33 0.03 14.37
N ASP A 41 -9.50 -1.16 14.95
CA ASP A 41 -8.43 -1.82 15.70
C ASP A 41 -7.27 -2.16 14.78
N GLN A 42 -6.08 -2.27 15.36
CA GLN A 42 -4.88 -2.51 14.58
C GLN A 42 -4.92 -3.84 13.86
N ASP A 43 -5.45 -4.88 14.49
CA ASP A 43 -5.52 -6.19 13.83
C ASP A 43 -6.48 -6.16 12.64
N ASN A 44 -7.57 -5.41 12.74
CA ASN A 44 -8.48 -5.23 11.61
C ASN A 44 -7.81 -4.44 10.49
N LEU A 45 -7.02 -3.45 10.87
CA LEU A 45 -6.29 -2.66 9.88
C LEU A 45 -5.30 -3.52 9.12
N ALA A 46 -4.56 -4.36 9.86
CA ALA A 46 -3.59 -5.24 9.22
C ALA A 46 -4.27 -6.25 8.29
N ALA A 47 -5.43 -6.75 8.72
CA ALA A 47 -6.15 -7.72 7.89
C ALA A 47 -6.61 -7.11 6.57
N ARG A 48 -6.89 -5.82 6.55
CA ARG A 48 -7.31 -5.14 5.33
C ARG A 48 -6.20 -4.95 4.33
N MET A 49 -4.96 -5.18 4.74
CA MET A 49 -3.83 -5.08 3.81
C MET A 49 -3.67 -6.31 2.94
N LYS A 50 -4.33 -7.41 3.27
CA LYS A 50 -4.12 -8.65 2.55
C LYS A 50 -4.44 -8.50 1.06
N TRP A 51 -5.60 -7.97 0.77
CA TRP A 51 -6.03 -7.83 -0.61
C TRP A 51 -5.14 -6.84 -1.40
N PRO A 52 -4.85 -5.65 -0.87
CA PRO A 52 -3.93 -4.75 -1.58
C PRO A 52 -2.55 -5.36 -1.81
N GLN A 53 -2.02 -6.10 -0.83
CA GLN A 53 -0.73 -6.73 -1.02
C GLN A 53 -0.77 -7.78 -2.13
N ASP A 54 -1.83 -8.59 -2.16
CA ASP A 54 -1.98 -9.57 -3.21
C ASP A 54 -2.06 -8.91 -4.58
N TYR A 55 -2.72 -7.75 -4.65
CA TYR A 55 -2.80 -7.01 -5.89
C TYR A 55 -1.44 -6.50 -6.36
N LEU A 56 -0.58 -6.12 -5.42
CA LEU A 56 0.73 -5.57 -5.76
C LEU A 56 1.68 -6.64 -6.29
N VAL A 57 1.51 -7.87 -5.85
CA VAL A 57 2.41 -8.95 -6.24
C VAL A 57 2.26 -9.23 -7.73
N GLY A 58 3.38 -9.26 -8.42
CA GLY A 58 3.42 -9.51 -9.85
C GLY A 58 3.25 -8.27 -10.70
N LYS A 59 2.75 -7.17 -10.13
CA LYS A 59 2.56 -5.92 -10.86
C LYS A 59 3.55 -4.87 -10.40
N PHE A 60 3.67 -4.67 -9.11
CA PHE A 60 4.53 -3.64 -8.54
C PHE A 60 5.74 -4.24 -7.85
N ILE A 61 5.60 -5.41 -7.26
CA ILE A 61 6.68 -6.09 -6.54
C ILE A 61 6.70 -7.55 -7.00
N VAL A 62 7.89 -8.16 -6.94
CA VAL A 62 7.98 -9.55 -7.39
C VAL A 62 7.31 -10.50 -6.41
N ASP A 63 7.35 -10.17 -5.11
CA ASP A 63 6.76 -11.02 -4.09
C ASP A 63 6.63 -10.19 -2.82
N ASP A 64 5.74 -10.61 -1.92
CA ASP A 64 5.53 -9.87 -0.67
C ASP A 64 6.23 -10.50 0.53
N SER A 65 7.13 -11.44 0.29
CA SER A 65 7.93 -12.03 1.37
C SER A 65 8.95 -11.03 1.89
N PRO A 66 9.48 -11.23 3.11
CA PRO A 66 10.44 -10.29 3.68
C PRO A 66 11.69 -10.07 2.84
N ALA A 67 12.03 -11.01 1.96
CA ALA A 67 13.19 -10.84 1.08
C ALA A 67 12.96 -9.75 0.04
N HIS A 68 11.72 -9.43 -0.25
CA HIS A 68 11.37 -8.49 -1.33
C HIS A 68 10.60 -7.28 -0.83
N LEU A 69 9.88 -7.40 0.27
CA LEU A 69 9.03 -6.33 0.77
C LEU A 69 9.36 -6.03 2.22
N GLU A 70 9.69 -4.77 2.48
CA GLU A 70 10.01 -4.30 3.81
C GLU A 70 8.95 -3.27 4.22
N TRP A 71 8.38 -3.43 5.41
CA TRP A 71 7.40 -2.48 5.92
C TRP A 71 8.08 -1.33 6.61
N ALA A 72 7.70 -0.10 6.26
CA ALA A 72 8.25 1.10 6.89
C ALA A 72 7.68 1.31 8.28
N GLY A 73 6.68 0.55 8.65
CA GLY A 73 6.03 0.66 9.94
C GLY A 73 4.64 0.07 9.82
N PHE A 74 3.92 0.05 10.93
CA PHE A 74 2.56 -0.44 10.90
C PHE A 74 1.69 0.51 10.08
N PRO A 75 0.65 0.03 9.40
CA PRO A 75 -0.25 0.92 8.67
C PRO A 75 -0.83 1.99 9.58
N GLU A 76 -0.87 3.22 9.08
CA GLU A 76 -1.43 4.34 9.79
C GLU A 76 -2.88 4.56 9.36
N GLN A 77 -3.64 5.25 10.20
CA GLN A 77 -5.03 5.53 9.87
C GLN A 77 -5.41 6.92 10.34
N PHE A 78 -6.27 7.56 9.56
CA PHE A 78 -6.79 8.89 9.87
C PHE A 78 -8.26 8.93 9.47
N ILE A 79 -9.00 9.84 10.08
CA ILE A 79 -10.40 10.02 9.73
C ILE A 79 -10.50 11.01 8.58
N ASP A 80 -11.17 10.58 7.52
CA ASP A 80 -11.52 11.45 6.39
C ASP A 80 -12.85 10.94 5.85
N ARG A 81 -13.93 11.58 6.30
CA ARG A 81 -15.26 11.10 5.96
C ARG A 81 -15.71 11.45 4.56
N LYS A 82 -14.96 12.31 3.89
CA LYS A 82 -15.33 12.72 2.54
C LYS A 82 -14.74 11.82 1.49
N ASP A 83 -13.57 11.24 1.78
CA ASP A 83 -12.87 10.47 0.77
C ASP A 83 -12.16 9.29 1.41
N LYS A 84 -12.90 8.22 1.64
CA LYS A 84 -12.34 6.98 2.17
C LYS A 84 -11.40 6.39 1.13
N ARG A 85 -10.17 6.11 1.55
CA ARG A 85 -9.19 5.59 0.61
C ARG A 85 -8.03 4.94 1.34
N LEU A 86 -7.27 4.15 0.63
CA LEU A 86 -6.02 3.58 1.09
C LEU A 86 -4.92 4.10 0.18
N VAL A 87 -3.93 4.73 0.78
CA VAL A 87 -2.77 5.22 0.04
C VAL A 87 -1.59 4.33 0.33
N ILE A 88 -1.00 3.77 -0.70
CA ILE A 88 0.17 2.92 -0.57
C ILE A 88 1.34 3.61 -1.26
N GLU A 89 2.43 3.75 -0.53
CA GLU A 89 3.67 4.29 -1.07
C GLU A 89 4.69 3.18 -1.16
N LEU A 90 5.28 3.02 -2.32
CA LEU A 90 6.34 2.05 -2.54
C LEU A 90 7.62 2.78 -2.86
N GLU A 91 8.68 2.41 -2.18
CA GLU A 91 10.00 2.98 -2.40
C GLU A 91 10.92 1.87 -2.85
N PRO A 92 11.33 1.87 -4.12
CA PRO A 92 12.27 0.84 -4.59
C PRO A 92 13.60 0.94 -3.85
N LEU A 93 14.15 -0.20 -3.51
CA LEU A 93 15.42 -0.25 -2.79
C LEU A 93 16.55 -0.78 -3.65
#